data_60f0404ba19650c8f8138635607a420d
#
_entry.id   60f0404ba19650c8f8138635607a420d
#
_cell.length_a   1.000
_cell.length_b   1.000
_cell.length_c   1.000
_cell.angle_alpha   90.00
_cell.angle_beta   90.00
_cell.angle_gamma   90.00
#
_symmetry.space_group_name_H-M   'P 1'
#
loop_
_entity.id
_entity.type
_entity.pdbx_description
1 polymer ?
#
loop_
_entity_poly.entity_id
_entity_poly.type
_entity_poly.pdbx_seq_one_letter_code
_entity_poly.pdbx_strand_id
1 'polypeptide(L)'
;THPQNEEYLGSVNPIGIRSCYDEGKRIAESLCFDFSRINGLEIKVARIFNTYGPNMSLNDGRVISNFICQTLQKKPITIFGKGNQSRSFCYIGDLIEGLIRFMNSNHKGPINLGNPEEITIKNLANLISVKVGNEFLYEEMSLPVDDPIKRRPSIEKAMHFINWEPNYSLTRGLDLTIDYFKKVLKL
;
A
#
# COMPACT_ATOMS: atom_id res chain seq x y z
N THR A 1 3.14 -16.49 -4.74
CA THR A 1 2.36 -16.02 -5.90
C THR A 1 2.70 -14.58 -6.21
N HIS A 2 2.91 -14.25 -7.48
CA HIS A 2 3.18 -12.89 -7.93
C HIS A 2 2.71 -12.71 -9.38
N PRO A 3 1.81 -11.75 -9.68
CA PRO A 3 1.10 -10.88 -8.75
C PRO A 3 0.14 -11.65 -7.83
N GLN A 4 -0.25 -11.03 -6.69
CA GLN A 4 -1.26 -11.61 -5.80
C GLN A 4 -2.65 -11.33 -6.36
N ASN A 5 -3.36 -12.38 -6.72
CA ASN A 5 -4.78 -12.33 -7.07
C ASN A 5 -5.65 -12.69 -5.85
N GLU A 6 -6.97 -12.60 -5.99
CA GLU A 6 -7.89 -12.84 -4.88
C GLU A 6 -8.07 -14.32 -4.52
N GLU A 7 -7.74 -15.24 -5.43
CA GLU A 7 -7.70 -16.69 -5.21
C GLU A 7 -6.50 -17.12 -4.35
N TYR A 8 -5.49 -16.25 -4.24
CA TYR A 8 -4.36 -16.53 -3.37
C TYR A 8 -4.77 -16.43 -1.90
N LEU A 9 -4.83 -17.57 -1.22
CA LEU A 9 -5.25 -17.67 0.18
C LEU A 9 -4.21 -17.20 1.18
N GLY A 10 -3.01 -16.90 0.71
CA GLY A 10 -1.90 -16.47 1.54
C GLY A 10 -1.07 -17.64 2.10
N SER A 11 0.18 -17.33 2.41
CA SER A 11 1.08 -18.19 3.19
C SER A 11 1.59 -17.35 4.35
N VAL A 12 1.14 -17.65 5.54
CA VAL A 12 1.43 -16.89 6.76
C VAL A 12 2.20 -17.80 7.72
N ASN A 13 3.24 -17.25 8.34
CA ASN A 13 3.88 -17.90 9.48
C ASN A 13 3.03 -17.65 10.73
N PRO A 14 2.26 -18.66 11.24
CA PRO A 14 1.28 -18.44 12.32
C PRO A 14 1.92 -18.14 13.68
N ILE A 15 3.23 -18.33 13.82
CA ILE A 15 4.01 -18.04 15.03
C ILE A 15 5.05 -16.93 14.82
N GLY A 16 5.06 -16.30 13.65
CA GLY A 16 5.97 -15.20 13.33
C GLY A 16 5.58 -13.90 14.05
N ILE A 17 6.50 -12.95 14.10
CA ILE A 17 6.29 -11.63 14.74
C ILE A 17 5.10 -10.88 14.13
N ARG A 18 4.80 -11.11 12.86
CA ARG A 18 3.67 -10.48 12.13
C ARG A 18 2.37 -11.27 12.20
N SER A 19 2.35 -12.47 12.79
CA SER A 19 1.22 -13.39 12.76
C SER A 19 -0.08 -12.76 13.28
N CYS A 20 -0.01 -11.99 14.33
CA CYS A 20 -1.17 -11.31 14.90
C CYS A 20 -1.88 -10.41 13.88
N TYR A 21 -1.12 -9.66 13.07
CA TYR A 21 -1.67 -8.82 12.01
C TYR A 21 -2.18 -9.66 10.83
N ASP A 22 -1.35 -10.57 10.33
CA ASP A 22 -1.65 -11.32 9.10
C ASP A 22 -2.83 -12.30 9.32
N GLU A 23 -2.85 -13.05 10.42
CA GLU A 23 -3.96 -13.92 10.79
C GLU A 23 -5.21 -13.11 11.21
N GLY A 24 -5.03 -11.96 11.87
CA GLY A 24 -6.13 -11.05 12.19
C GLY A 24 -6.86 -10.56 10.94
N LYS A 25 -6.15 -10.26 9.84
CA LYS A 25 -6.78 -9.90 8.56
C LYS A 25 -7.51 -11.09 7.91
N ARG A 26 -6.95 -12.28 7.99
CA ARG A 26 -7.57 -13.50 7.46
C ARG A 26 -8.85 -13.85 8.18
N ILE A 27 -8.86 -13.83 9.51
CA ILE A 27 -10.04 -14.14 10.30
C ILE A 27 -11.14 -13.07 10.11
N ALA A 28 -10.77 -11.80 9.99
CA ALA A 28 -11.73 -10.74 9.69
C ALA A 28 -12.49 -10.99 8.37
N GLU A 29 -11.76 -11.41 7.31
CA GLU A 29 -12.38 -11.78 6.04
C GLU A 29 -13.30 -13.00 6.19
N SER A 30 -12.86 -14.05 6.88
CA SER A 30 -13.66 -15.24 7.16
C SER A 30 -14.96 -14.89 7.90
N LEU A 31 -14.86 -14.08 8.96
CA LEU A 31 -16.03 -13.64 9.74
C LEU A 31 -17.02 -12.85 8.90
N CYS A 32 -16.56 -11.94 8.02
CA CYS A 32 -17.45 -11.21 7.11
C CYS A 32 -18.30 -12.17 6.27
N PHE A 33 -17.67 -13.17 5.65
CA PHE A 33 -18.38 -14.16 4.84
C PHE A 33 -19.31 -15.06 5.67
N ASP A 34 -18.92 -15.44 6.89
CA ASP A 34 -19.78 -16.24 7.79
C ASP A 34 -21.02 -15.45 8.21
N PHE A 35 -20.84 -14.19 8.63
CA PHE A 35 -21.99 -13.34 8.95
C PHE A 35 -22.92 -13.15 7.76
N SER A 36 -22.39 -13.01 6.55
CA SER A 36 -23.19 -12.94 5.34
C SER A 36 -24.00 -14.22 5.12
N ARG A 37 -23.39 -15.40 5.29
CA ARG A 37 -24.07 -16.71 5.10
C ARG A 37 -25.16 -16.96 6.13
N ILE A 38 -24.86 -16.66 7.40
CA ILE A 38 -25.75 -16.99 8.52
C ILE A 38 -26.92 -15.98 8.62
N ASN A 39 -26.64 -14.71 8.41
CA ASN A 39 -27.61 -13.64 8.67
C ASN A 39 -28.14 -12.97 7.39
N GLY A 40 -27.74 -13.41 6.21
CA GLY A 40 -28.17 -12.81 4.94
C GLY A 40 -27.65 -11.39 4.73
N LEU A 41 -26.57 -10.97 5.43
CA LEU A 41 -26.04 -9.62 5.33
C LEU A 41 -25.34 -9.39 4.01
N GLU A 42 -25.54 -8.22 3.44
CA GLU A 42 -24.74 -7.74 2.31
C GLU A 42 -23.41 -7.23 2.81
N ILE A 43 -22.35 -7.88 2.39
CA ILE A 43 -20.97 -7.51 2.73
C ILE A 43 -20.19 -7.03 1.52
N LYS A 44 -19.13 -6.27 1.78
CA LYS A 44 -18.12 -5.89 0.79
C LYS A 44 -16.73 -6.13 1.38
N VAL A 45 -15.93 -6.95 0.73
CA VAL A 45 -14.57 -7.26 1.19
C VAL A 45 -13.55 -6.71 0.19
N ALA A 46 -12.89 -5.62 0.55
CA ALA A 46 -11.79 -5.04 -0.22
C ALA A 46 -10.44 -5.41 0.40
N ARG A 47 -9.54 -5.94 -0.39
CA ARG A 47 -8.13 -6.15 -0.02
C ARG A 47 -7.31 -4.95 -0.47
N ILE A 48 -7.03 -4.05 0.46
CA ILE A 48 -6.33 -2.79 0.21
C ILE A 48 -4.82 -3.04 0.20
N PHE A 49 -4.17 -2.71 -0.91
CA PHE A 49 -2.71 -2.74 -1.03
C PHE A 49 -2.09 -1.42 -0.56
N ASN A 50 -0.72 -1.33 -0.57
CA ASN A 50 -0.05 -0.16 -0.05
C ASN A 50 -0.61 1.13 -0.64
N THR A 51 -1.12 1.99 0.21
CA THR A 51 -1.74 3.25 -0.15
C THR A 51 -0.97 4.40 0.46
N TYR A 52 -0.88 5.51 -0.27
CA TYR A 52 -0.21 6.72 0.16
C TYR A 52 -0.95 7.97 -0.34
N GLY A 53 -0.67 9.10 0.28
CA GLY A 53 -1.26 10.38 -0.12
C GLY A 53 -1.26 11.43 0.99
N PRO A 54 -1.87 12.59 0.75
CA PRO A 54 -2.11 13.60 1.78
C PRO A 54 -2.85 13.02 2.99
N ASN A 55 -2.73 13.68 4.14
CA ASN A 55 -3.32 13.30 5.43
C ASN A 55 -2.71 12.03 6.09
N MET A 56 -1.61 11.49 5.57
CA MET A 56 -0.81 10.53 6.33
C MET A 56 -0.16 11.23 7.53
N SER A 57 -0.04 10.52 8.65
CA SER A 57 0.68 11.04 9.81
C SER A 57 2.19 11.16 9.52
N LEU A 58 2.83 12.17 10.10
CA LEU A 58 4.29 12.35 10.03
C LEU A 58 5.04 11.14 10.60
N ASN A 59 4.47 10.49 11.61
CA ASN A 59 5.03 9.33 12.30
C ASN A 59 4.28 8.03 11.95
N ASP A 60 3.75 7.93 10.74
CA ASP A 60 2.95 6.78 10.29
C ASP A 60 3.76 5.48 10.22
N GLY A 61 5.08 5.57 10.08
CA GLY A 61 5.96 4.40 10.00
C GLY A 61 6.00 3.72 8.62
N ARG A 62 5.18 4.15 7.66
CA ARG A 62 5.17 3.59 6.31
C ARG A 62 6.27 4.21 5.44
N VAL A 63 6.69 3.46 4.44
CA VAL A 63 7.89 3.81 3.65
C VAL A 63 7.80 5.18 2.98
N ILE A 64 6.68 5.54 2.32
CA ILE A 64 6.57 6.82 1.60
C ILE A 64 6.56 8.01 2.57
N SER A 65 5.77 7.97 3.64
CA SER A 65 5.75 9.03 4.65
C SER A 65 7.10 9.21 5.32
N ASN A 66 7.75 8.10 5.71
CA ASN A 66 9.09 8.15 6.31
C ASN A 66 10.12 8.77 5.36
N PHE A 67 10.17 8.32 4.11
CA PHE A 67 11.13 8.84 3.14
C PHE A 67 10.93 10.32 2.85
N ILE A 68 9.68 10.76 2.69
CA ILE A 68 9.37 12.18 2.48
C ILE A 68 9.80 13.00 3.72
N CYS A 69 9.43 12.56 4.93
CA CYS A 69 9.78 13.28 6.16
C CYS A 69 11.30 13.36 6.36
N GLN A 70 12.01 12.25 6.17
CA GLN A 70 13.47 12.20 6.31
C GLN A 70 14.14 13.13 5.29
N THR A 71 13.71 13.07 4.03
CA THR A 71 14.28 13.91 2.97
C THR A 71 14.00 15.39 3.22
N LEU A 72 12.78 15.76 3.59
CA LEU A 72 12.41 17.16 3.90
C LEU A 72 13.19 17.71 5.10
N GLN A 73 13.51 16.85 6.06
CA GLN A 73 14.35 17.20 7.22
C GLN A 73 15.86 17.12 6.96
N LYS A 74 16.27 16.85 5.72
CA LYS A 74 17.69 16.67 5.31
C LYS A 74 18.41 15.56 6.10
N LYS A 75 17.65 14.52 6.49
CA LYS A 75 18.18 13.32 7.15
C LYS A 75 18.42 12.21 6.11
N PRO A 76 19.37 11.28 6.35
CA PRO A 76 19.49 10.10 5.53
C PRO A 76 18.19 9.29 5.52
N ILE A 77 17.85 8.74 4.35
CA ILE A 77 16.69 7.86 4.20
C ILE A 77 17.04 6.48 4.75
N THR A 78 16.24 5.96 5.66
CA THR A 78 16.44 4.63 6.25
C THR A 78 15.91 3.55 5.31
N ILE A 79 16.80 2.74 4.72
CA ILE A 79 16.44 1.64 3.82
C ILE A 79 16.71 0.31 4.53
N PHE A 80 15.65 -0.51 4.70
CA PHE A 80 15.80 -1.86 5.23
C PHE A 80 16.32 -2.81 4.16
N GLY A 81 17.39 -3.56 4.47
CA GLY A 81 18.14 -4.36 3.52
C GLY A 81 18.83 -3.47 2.46
N LYS A 82 19.09 -4.04 1.29
CA LYS A 82 19.73 -3.32 0.16
C LYS A 82 18.75 -2.48 -0.69
N GLY A 83 17.46 -2.46 -0.33
CA GLY A 83 16.43 -1.74 -1.07
C GLY A 83 16.02 -2.37 -2.41
N ASN A 84 16.40 -3.63 -2.67
CA ASN A 84 16.06 -4.35 -3.91
C ASN A 84 14.64 -4.93 -3.88
N GLN A 85 14.02 -5.02 -2.71
CA GLN A 85 12.61 -5.44 -2.58
C GLN A 85 11.72 -4.45 -3.32
N SER A 86 10.71 -4.99 -4.03
CA SER A 86 9.76 -4.18 -4.77
C SER A 86 8.41 -4.10 -4.07
N ARG A 87 7.76 -2.97 -4.25
CA ARG A 87 6.39 -2.70 -3.78
C ARG A 87 5.65 -1.93 -4.86
N SER A 88 4.34 -2.00 -4.78
CA SER A 88 3.45 -1.12 -5.55
C SER A 88 2.72 -0.18 -4.60
N PHE A 89 2.40 1.02 -5.08
CA PHE A 89 1.80 2.07 -4.24
C PHE A 89 0.62 2.71 -4.97
N CYS A 90 -0.56 2.65 -4.35
CA CYS A 90 -1.78 3.26 -4.86
C CYS A 90 -1.97 4.65 -4.24
N TYR A 91 -2.26 5.64 -5.06
CA TYR A 91 -2.62 6.96 -4.55
C TYR A 91 -3.98 6.93 -3.88
N ILE A 92 -4.13 7.67 -2.78
CA ILE A 92 -5.35 7.66 -1.96
C ILE A 92 -6.61 8.04 -2.75
N GLY A 93 -6.50 8.96 -3.71
CA GLY A 93 -7.63 9.36 -4.55
C GLY A 93 -8.17 8.19 -5.39
N ASP A 94 -7.29 7.39 -5.98
CA ASP A 94 -7.68 6.19 -6.72
C ASP A 94 -8.32 5.15 -5.81
N LEU A 95 -7.74 4.93 -4.62
CA LEU A 95 -8.31 3.98 -3.66
C LEU A 95 -9.72 4.36 -3.25
N ILE A 96 -9.97 5.64 -2.93
CA ILE A 96 -11.30 6.12 -2.53
C ILE A 96 -12.31 5.93 -3.66
N GLU A 97 -11.94 6.27 -4.90
CA GLU A 97 -12.78 6.03 -6.06
C GLU A 97 -13.11 4.53 -6.22
N GLY A 98 -12.11 3.67 -6.07
CA GLY A 98 -12.31 2.22 -6.09
C GLY A 98 -13.27 1.72 -5.01
N LEU A 99 -13.13 2.22 -3.79
CA LEU A 99 -14.03 1.88 -2.67
C LEU A 99 -15.46 2.34 -2.93
N ILE A 100 -15.65 3.56 -3.46
CA ILE A 100 -17.00 4.08 -3.80
C ILE A 100 -17.65 3.22 -4.88
N ARG A 101 -16.93 2.90 -5.96
CA ARG A 101 -17.44 2.02 -7.01
C ARG A 101 -17.78 0.63 -6.48
N PHE A 102 -16.91 0.09 -5.63
CA PHE A 102 -17.13 -1.22 -5.04
C PHE A 102 -18.37 -1.23 -4.12
N MET A 103 -18.55 -0.21 -3.29
CA MET A 103 -19.74 -0.08 -2.43
C MET A 103 -21.03 -0.06 -3.25
N ASN A 104 -21.02 0.58 -4.41
CA ASN A 104 -22.19 0.70 -5.30
C ASN A 104 -22.38 -0.51 -6.26
N SER A 105 -21.46 -1.48 -6.25
CA SER A 105 -21.55 -2.67 -7.10
C SER A 105 -22.37 -3.79 -6.44
N ASN A 106 -22.75 -4.80 -7.23
CA ASN A 106 -23.39 -6.02 -6.71
C ASN A 106 -22.37 -7.09 -6.29
N HIS A 107 -21.08 -6.84 -6.45
CA HIS A 107 -20.04 -7.80 -6.13
C HIS A 107 -19.70 -7.75 -4.63
N LYS A 108 -19.60 -8.92 -3.98
CA LYS A 108 -19.30 -9.00 -2.52
C LYS A 108 -17.79 -8.97 -2.22
N GLY A 109 -16.98 -9.32 -3.17
CA GLY A 109 -15.54 -9.48 -3.02
C GLY A 109 -15.13 -10.94 -2.76
N PRO A 110 -13.88 -11.17 -2.36
CA PRO A 110 -12.87 -10.12 -2.20
C PRO A 110 -12.48 -9.46 -3.52
N ILE A 111 -12.15 -8.17 -3.47
CA ILE A 111 -11.56 -7.43 -4.60
C ILE A 111 -10.27 -6.75 -4.14
N ASN A 112 -9.19 -6.91 -4.90
CA ASN A 112 -7.95 -6.18 -4.69
C ASN A 112 -8.09 -4.73 -5.17
N LEU A 113 -7.76 -3.77 -4.31
CA LEU A 113 -7.63 -2.36 -4.66
C LEU A 113 -6.19 -1.92 -4.42
N GLY A 114 -5.50 -1.55 -5.49
CA GLY A 114 -4.09 -1.20 -5.46
C GLY A 114 -3.56 -0.83 -6.85
N ASN A 115 -2.30 -0.41 -6.92
CA ASN A 115 -1.64 -0.13 -8.18
C ASN A 115 -0.76 -1.32 -8.59
N PRO A 116 -0.85 -1.83 -9.83
CA PRO A 116 -0.01 -2.94 -10.30
C PRO A 116 1.42 -2.53 -10.67
N GLU A 117 1.74 -1.24 -10.72
CA GLU A 117 3.10 -0.78 -11.04
C GLU A 117 4.04 -0.98 -9.86
N GLU A 118 5.15 -1.68 -10.09
CA GLU A 118 6.16 -1.93 -9.07
C GLU A 118 7.35 -0.97 -9.17
N ILE A 119 7.87 -0.60 -8.01
CA ILE A 119 9.11 0.13 -7.87
C ILE A 119 9.96 -0.52 -6.77
N THR A 120 11.30 -0.55 -6.94
CA THR A 120 12.19 -0.95 -5.85
C THR A 120 12.23 0.12 -4.77
N ILE A 121 12.45 -0.28 -3.52
CA ILE A 121 12.52 0.67 -2.40
C ILE A 121 13.65 1.68 -2.61
N LYS A 122 14.78 1.25 -3.16
CA LYS A 122 15.91 2.15 -3.47
C LYS A 122 15.54 3.19 -4.55
N ASN A 123 14.87 2.76 -5.62
CA ASN A 123 14.42 3.68 -6.68
C ASN A 123 13.36 4.66 -6.17
N LEU A 124 12.45 4.21 -5.29
CA LEU A 124 11.48 5.08 -4.64
C LEU A 124 12.16 6.16 -3.78
N ALA A 125 13.15 5.78 -2.98
CA ALA A 125 13.90 6.71 -2.16
C ALA A 125 14.62 7.77 -3.00
N ASN A 126 15.31 7.33 -4.07
CA ASN A 126 15.95 8.24 -5.01
C ASN A 126 14.94 9.18 -5.68
N LEU A 127 13.81 8.66 -6.15
CA LEU A 127 12.75 9.48 -6.77
C LEU A 127 12.24 10.56 -5.83
N ILE A 128 12.01 10.22 -4.54
CA ILE A 128 11.58 11.19 -3.53
C ILE A 128 12.65 12.26 -3.30
N SER A 129 13.94 11.86 -3.18
CA SER A 129 15.04 12.81 -3.00
C SER A 129 15.11 13.80 -4.16
N VAL A 130 15.05 13.32 -5.39
CA VAL A 130 15.04 14.16 -6.60
C VAL A 130 13.86 15.14 -6.61
N LYS A 131 12.66 14.67 -6.26
CA LYS A 131 11.45 15.52 -6.22
C LYS A 131 11.49 16.58 -5.12
N VAL A 132 12.10 16.29 -4.01
CA VAL A 132 12.31 17.27 -2.92
C VAL A 132 13.42 18.25 -3.27
N GLY A 133 14.33 17.89 -4.18
CA GLY A 133 15.50 18.70 -4.56
C GLY A 133 16.71 18.52 -3.63
N ASN A 134 16.78 17.38 -2.94
CA ASN A 134 17.88 17.06 -2.05
C ASN A 134 18.78 15.95 -2.63
N GLU A 135 20.02 15.90 -2.17
CA GLU A 135 20.92 14.79 -2.45
C GLU A 135 20.32 13.46 -1.91
N PHE A 136 20.52 12.38 -2.66
CA PHE A 136 20.10 11.06 -2.24
C PHE A 136 21.07 10.48 -1.21
N LEU A 137 20.80 10.73 0.05
CA LEU A 137 21.53 10.17 1.19
C LEU A 137 20.69 9.07 1.84
N TYR A 138 21.28 7.91 2.11
CA TYR A 138 20.58 6.81 2.77
C TYR A 138 21.51 6.03 3.70
N GLU A 139 20.88 5.34 4.65
CA GLU A 139 21.51 4.38 5.55
C GLU A 139 20.80 3.03 5.44
N GLU A 140 21.59 1.95 5.48
CA GLU A 140 21.05 0.59 5.42
C GLU A 140 20.81 0.05 6.83
N MET A 141 19.61 -0.52 7.04
CA MET A 141 19.21 -1.19 8.28
C MET A 141 18.94 -2.67 8.02
N SER A 142 18.98 -3.50 9.05
CA SER A 142 18.64 -4.92 8.94
C SER A 142 17.22 -5.12 8.41
N LEU A 143 17.05 -6.02 7.45
CA LEU A 143 15.72 -6.34 6.92
C LEU A 143 14.88 -7.00 8.03
N PRO A 144 13.64 -6.56 8.27
CA PRO A 144 12.74 -7.22 9.20
C PRO A 144 12.48 -8.68 8.80
N VAL A 145 12.36 -9.54 9.81
CA VAL A 145 12.00 -10.95 9.60
C VAL A 145 10.58 -11.03 9.02
N ASP A 146 10.35 -11.95 8.09
CA ASP A 146 9.06 -12.19 7.42
C ASP A 146 8.56 -11.02 6.54
N ASP A 147 9.42 -10.04 6.17
CA ASP A 147 9.00 -8.99 5.23
C ASP A 147 8.99 -9.53 3.79
N PRO A 148 7.85 -9.43 3.07
CA PRO A 148 7.75 -9.97 1.71
C PRO A 148 8.75 -9.32 0.75
N ILE A 149 9.42 -10.12 -0.08
CA ILE A 149 10.35 -9.60 -1.10
C ILE A 149 9.60 -8.82 -2.20
N LYS A 150 8.43 -9.33 -2.63
CA LYS A 150 7.60 -8.72 -3.67
C LYS A 150 6.14 -8.67 -3.22
N ARG A 151 5.47 -7.54 -3.45
CA ARG A 151 4.04 -7.40 -3.21
C ARG A 151 3.42 -6.51 -4.28
N ARG A 152 2.58 -7.13 -5.14
CA ARG A 152 1.88 -6.47 -6.24
C ARG A 152 0.49 -7.08 -6.42
N PRO A 153 -0.61 -6.30 -6.43
CA PRO A 153 -1.93 -6.85 -6.72
C PRO A 153 -2.10 -7.22 -8.19
N SER A 154 -2.85 -8.29 -8.48
CA SER A 154 -3.67 -8.32 -9.69
C SER A 154 -4.93 -7.52 -9.40
N ILE A 155 -5.33 -6.65 -10.34
CA ILE A 155 -6.55 -5.83 -10.24
C ILE A 155 -7.60 -6.22 -11.31
N GLU A 156 -7.47 -7.40 -11.89
CA GLU A 156 -8.36 -7.88 -12.96
C GLU A 156 -9.83 -7.92 -12.53
N LYS A 157 -10.09 -8.34 -11.29
CA LYS A 157 -11.46 -8.32 -10.74
C LYS A 157 -11.99 -6.90 -10.56
N ALA A 158 -11.16 -5.97 -10.10
CA ALA A 158 -11.56 -4.57 -9.97
C ALA A 158 -11.90 -3.97 -11.34
N MET A 159 -11.08 -4.22 -12.35
CA MET A 159 -11.36 -3.78 -13.72
C MET A 159 -12.68 -4.40 -14.25
N HIS A 160 -12.86 -5.71 -14.04
CA HIS A 160 -14.02 -6.43 -14.58
C HIS A 160 -15.34 -6.08 -13.86
N PHE A 161 -15.37 -6.11 -12.51
CA PHE A 161 -16.60 -6.01 -11.75
C PHE A 161 -17.03 -4.58 -11.39
N ILE A 162 -16.06 -3.66 -11.31
CA ILE A 162 -16.34 -2.28 -10.89
C ILE A 162 -15.79 -1.22 -11.86
N ASN A 163 -15.27 -1.67 -13.00
CA ASN A 163 -14.67 -0.79 -14.03
C ASN A 163 -13.68 0.21 -13.43
N TRP A 164 -12.76 -0.28 -12.59
CA TRP A 164 -11.80 0.54 -11.86
C TRP A 164 -10.36 0.10 -12.11
N GLU A 165 -9.53 1.08 -12.35
CA GLU A 165 -8.07 1.01 -12.38
C GLU A 165 -7.48 2.30 -11.82
N PRO A 166 -6.24 2.29 -11.29
CA PRO A 166 -5.60 3.51 -10.80
C PRO A 166 -5.24 4.46 -11.95
N ASN A 167 -5.54 5.75 -11.77
CA ASN A 167 -5.30 6.81 -12.76
C ASN A 167 -4.11 7.70 -12.41
N TYR A 168 -3.68 7.71 -11.15
CA TYR A 168 -2.54 8.51 -10.71
C TYR A 168 -1.24 7.74 -10.91
N SER A 169 -0.33 8.31 -11.71
CA SER A 169 1.06 7.84 -11.70
C SER A 169 1.70 8.07 -10.34
N LEU A 170 2.67 7.22 -9.98
CA LEU A 170 3.44 7.38 -8.74
C LEU A 170 4.06 8.78 -8.64
N THR A 171 4.59 9.28 -9.75
CA THR A 171 5.21 10.61 -9.85
C THR A 171 4.24 11.72 -9.44
N ARG A 172 3.03 11.74 -10.01
CA ARG A 172 1.99 12.74 -9.70
C ARG A 172 1.50 12.64 -8.25
N GLY A 173 1.24 11.43 -7.78
CA GLY A 173 0.81 11.21 -6.41
C GLY A 173 1.86 11.63 -5.38
N LEU A 174 3.15 11.42 -5.68
CA LEU A 174 4.25 11.87 -4.82
C LEU A 174 4.32 13.40 -4.75
N ASP A 175 4.14 14.13 -5.87
CA ASP A 175 4.13 15.60 -5.86
C ASP A 175 3.07 16.12 -4.88
N LEU A 176 1.84 15.65 -5.00
CA LEU A 176 0.73 16.03 -4.11
C LEU A 176 1.00 15.68 -2.64
N THR A 177 1.65 14.54 -2.41
CA THR A 177 1.95 14.08 -1.06
C THR A 177 3.09 14.88 -0.44
N ILE A 178 4.15 15.17 -1.20
CA ILE A 178 5.28 16.01 -0.76
C ILE A 178 4.79 17.42 -0.43
N ASP A 179 3.94 18.02 -1.27
CA ASP A 179 3.38 19.35 -1.04
C ASP A 179 2.54 19.41 0.25
N TYR A 180 1.79 18.34 0.54
CA TYR A 180 1.08 18.22 1.82
C TYR A 180 2.07 18.19 3.01
N PHE A 181 3.10 17.35 2.95
CA PHE A 181 4.08 17.26 4.04
C PHE A 181 4.88 18.54 4.24
N LYS A 182 5.23 19.28 3.17
CA LYS A 182 5.84 20.60 3.26
C LYS A 182 4.96 21.56 4.08
N LYS A 183 3.67 21.62 3.78
CA LYS A 183 2.71 22.47 4.52
C LYS A 183 2.62 22.09 5.99
N VAL A 184 2.53 20.78 6.30
CA VAL A 184 2.44 20.29 7.68
C VAL A 184 3.72 20.59 8.46
N LEU A 185 4.88 20.48 7.83
CA LEU A 185 6.20 20.79 8.42
C LEU A 185 6.53 22.28 8.41
N LYS A 186 5.69 23.14 7.79
CA LYS A 186 5.91 24.58 7.64
C LYS A 186 7.22 24.92 6.90
N LEU A 187 7.50 24.16 5.83
CA LEU A 187 8.66 24.31 4.94
C LEU A 187 8.26 24.98 3.61
#